data_db2ea6c51aaac846f4589d1c4d213a82
#
_entry.id   db2ea6c51aaac846f4589d1c4d213a82
#
_cell.length_a   1.000
_cell.length_b   1.000
_cell.length_c   1.000
_cell.angle_alpha   90.00
_cell.angle_beta   90.00
_cell.angle_gamma   90.00
#
_symmetry.space_group_name_H-M   'P 1'
#
loop_
_entity.id
_entity.type
_entity.pdbx_description
1 polymer ?
#
loop_
_entity_poly.entity_id
_entity_poly.type
_entity_poly.pdbx_seq_one_letter_code
_entity_poly.pdbx_strand_id
1 'polypeptide(L)'
;MTGTESQATAYVTLAADHAHELEIKRSRFIAYLVRTDTEDAARAALAGLRKQHHDARHHCSAFMLGPDRQVQRSNDDGEPSGTAGVPMLEALAKRETPSGKADLSDITAVVVRYFGGVLLGAGGLVRAYSQAVSTALDGAELVRRQRMALFGITSDHADAGRLENELRSGGTTVLGTDYGPTAATLRVALPDGPDIVPAFAERLATLTAGRATALPGGVEWVDMAFGVAP
;
A
#
# COMPACT_ATOMS: atom_id res chain seq x y z
N MET A 1 13.22 -22.41 -6.24
CA MET A 1 13.65 -21.15 -5.62
C MET A 1 12.57 -20.80 -4.61
N THR A 2 12.82 -21.06 -3.33
CA THR A 2 11.91 -20.71 -2.24
C THR A 2 11.89 -19.19 -2.14
N GLY A 3 10.82 -18.57 -2.62
CA GLY A 3 10.59 -17.16 -2.37
C GLY A 3 10.54 -16.96 -0.86
N THR A 4 11.38 -16.07 -0.35
CA THR A 4 11.31 -15.65 1.05
C THR A 4 9.91 -15.05 1.25
N GLU A 5 9.07 -15.69 2.06
CA GLU A 5 7.77 -15.13 2.42
C GLU A 5 7.99 -13.74 3.02
N SER A 6 7.19 -12.77 2.60
CA SER A 6 7.23 -11.42 3.12
C SER A 6 7.04 -11.45 4.64
N GLN A 7 7.94 -10.81 5.39
CA GLN A 7 7.82 -10.72 6.85
C GLN A 7 6.83 -9.63 7.27
N ALA A 8 6.64 -8.60 6.43
CA ALA A 8 5.68 -7.55 6.71
C ALA A 8 4.24 -8.09 6.57
N THR A 9 3.43 -7.88 7.59
CA THR A 9 1.99 -8.19 7.58
C THR A 9 1.14 -6.96 7.35
N ALA A 10 1.74 -5.77 7.33
CA ALA A 10 1.10 -4.51 7.00
C ALA A 10 2.13 -3.50 6.48
N TYR A 11 1.68 -2.58 5.65
CA TYR A 11 2.41 -1.41 5.18
C TYR A 11 1.43 -0.29 4.80
N VAL A 12 1.95 0.89 4.49
CA VAL A 12 1.14 2.03 4.07
C VAL A 12 1.32 2.28 2.58
N THR A 13 0.25 2.68 1.89
CA THR A 13 0.28 3.06 0.48
C THR A 13 -0.70 4.21 0.23
N LEU A 14 -0.80 4.65 -1.03
CA LEU A 14 -1.77 5.66 -1.44
C LEU A 14 -3.19 5.10 -1.46
N ALA A 15 -4.16 5.88 -0.96
CA ALA A 15 -5.59 5.60 -1.16
C ALA A 15 -6.01 5.86 -2.61
N ALA A 16 -5.46 6.94 -3.19
CA ALA A 16 -5.67 7.35 -4.58
C ALA A 16 -4.41 8.04 -5.11
N ASP A 17 -4.29 8.09 -6.43
CA ASP A 17 -3.23 8.86 -7.08
C ASP A 17 -3.34 10.34 -6.70
N HIS A 18 -2.18 10.99 -6.54
CA HIS A 18 -2.09 12.37 -6.11
C HIS A 18 -1.08 13.15 -6.96
N ALA A 19 -1.35 14.43 -7.17
CA ALA A 19 -0.41 15.31 -7.87
C ALA A 19 -0.26 16.64 -7.15
N HIS A 20 0.96 17.16 -7.13
CA HIS A 20 1.28 18.46 -6.56
C HIS A 20 2.29 19.19 -7.43
N GLU A 21 2.07 20.48 -7.65
CA GLU A 21 3.00 21.35 -8.39
C GLU A 21 3.73 22.29 -7.45
N LEU A 22 5.04 22.39 -7.64
CA LEU A 22 5.93 23.26 -6.90
C LEU A 22 6.75 24.10 -7.87
N GLU A 23 6.82 25.41 -7.65
CA GLU A 23 7.70 26.31 -8.41
C GLU A 23 8.95 26.67 -7.59
N ILE A 24 10.14 26.45 -8.19
CA ILE A 24 11.43 26.82 -7.59
C ILE A 24 12.28 27.54 -8.66
N LYS A 25 12.63 28.79 -8.41
CA LYS A 25 13.41 29.64 -9.33
C LYS A 25 12.85 29.58 -10.77
N ARG A 26 11.56 29.78 -10.93
CA ARG A 26 10.80 29.73 -12.20
C ARG A 26 10.75 28.34 -12.87
N SER A 27 11.44 27.33 -12.36
CA SER A 27 11.25 25.95 -12.81
C SER A 27 10.03 25.36 -12.12
N ARG A 28 9.17 24.69 -12.90
CA ARG A 28 7.99 23.97 -12.38
C ARG A 28 8.36 22.50 -12.19
N PHE A 29 8.05 21.98 -11.02
CA PHE A 29 8.19 20.57 -10.65
C PHE A 29 6.81 20.02 -10.33
N ILE A 30 6.28 19.13 -11.18
CA ILE A 30 4.99 18.50 -10.96
C ILE A 30 5.25 17.08 -10.50
N ALA A 31 5.01 16.82 -9.22
CA ALA A 31 5.15 15.50 -8.63
C ALA A 31 3.83 14.74 -8.75
N TYR A 32 3.86 13.60 -9.42
CA TYR A 32 2.78 12.63 -9.49
C TYR A 32 3.13 11.45 -8.61
N LEU A 33 2.26 11.14 -7.67
CA LEU A 33 2.32 9.94 -6.83
C LEU A 33 1.25 8.98 -7.34
N VAL A 34 1.67 7.80 -7.77
CA VAL A 34 0.79 6.79 -8.37
C VAL A 34 0.91 5.51 -7.56
N ARG A 35 -0.21 4.91 -7.19
CA ARG A 35 -0.21 3.61 -6.54
C ARG A 35 0.11 2.52 -7.55
N THR A 36 1.19 1.78 -7.30
CA THR A 36 1.66 0.70 -8.18
C THR A 36 2.25 -0.42 -7.34
N ASP A 37 1.91 -1.65 -7.64
CA ASP A 37 2.36 -2.86 -6.94
C ASP A 37 3.31 -3.72 -7.77
N THR A 38 3.56 -3.34 -9.03
CA THR A 38 4.46 -4.04 -9.96
C THR A 38 5.35 -3.06 -10.71
N GLU A 39 6.52 -3.53 -11.16
CA GLU A 39 7.41 -2.73 -12.01
C GLU A 39 6.75 -2.34 -13.34
N ASP A 40 5.90 -3.20 -13.89
CA ASP A 40 5.21 -2.91 -15.15
C ASP A 40 4.18 -1.80 -14.98
N ALA A 41 3.44 -1.79 -13.86
CA ALA A 41 2.54 -0.70 -13.51
C ALA A 41 3.30 0.62 -13.32
N ALA A 42 4.46 0.59 -12.64
CA ALA A 42 5.32 1.76 -12.47
C ALA A 42 5.82 2.31 -13.82
N ARG A 43 6.26 1.43 -14.73
CA ARG A 43 6.68 1.81 -16.09
C ARG A 43 5.52 2.36 -16.91
N ALA A 44 4.32 1.77 -16.80
CA ALA A 44 3.13 2.25 -17.50
C ALA A 44 2.71 3.64 -17.02
N ALA A 45 2.75 3.92 -15.72
CA ALA A 45 2.50 5.24 -15.15
C ALA A 45 3.48 6.28 -15.70
N LEU A 46 4.78 6.00 -15.70
CA LEU A 46 5.81 6.87 -16.28
C LEU A 46 5.57 7.11 -17.76
N ALA A 47 5.24 6.07 -18.53
CA ALA A 47 4.98 6.20 -19.98
C ALA A 47 3.73 7.05 -20.26
N GLY A 48 2.68 6.94 -19.44
CA GLY A 48 1.49 7.77 -19.49
C GLY A 48 1.81 9.26 -19.28
N LEU A 49 2.58 9.56 -18.23
CA LEU A 49 2.99 10.93 -17.90
C LEU A 49 3.94 11.53 -18.95
N ARG A 50 4.82 10.74 -19.56
CA ARG A 50 5.63 11.19 -20.70
C ARG A 50 4.78 11.60 -21.92
N LYS A 51 3.68 10.91 -22.17
CA LYS A 51 2.73 11.30 -23.24
C LYS A 51 1.97 12.58 -22.89
N GLN A 52 1.53 12.69 -21.65
CA GLN A 52 0.79 13.85 -21.14
C GLN A 52 1.65 15.12 -21.15
N HIS A 53 2.92 15.02 -20.78
CA HIS A 53 3.88 16.12 -20.67
C HIS A 53 5.01 15.98 -21.69
N HIS A 54 4.65 15.71 -22.94
CA HIS A 54 5.60 15.41 -24.02
C HIS A 54 6.59 16.56 -24.33
N ASP A 55 6.27 17.78 -23.92
CA ASP A 55 7.06 19.00 -24.05
C ASP A 55 8.01 19.24 -22.86
N ALA A 56 7.88 18.47 -21.77
CA ALA A 56 8.81 18.54 -20.65
C ALA A 56 10.13 17.82 -20.99
N ARG A 57 11.25 18.36 -20.48
CA ARG A 57 12.57 17.78 -20.73
C ARG A 57 12.88 16.57 -19.85
N HIS A 58 12.36 16.55 -18.64
CA HIS A 58 12.70 15.54 -17.64
C HIS A 58 11.46 14.97 -16.98
N HIS A 59 11.41 13.63 -16.91
CA HIS A 59 10.41 12.84 -16.22
C HIS A 59 11.15 11.89 -15.26
N CYS A 60 11.74 12.49 -14.23
CA CYS A 60 12.49 11.72 -13.24
C CYS A 60 11.55 10.83 -12.44
N SER A 61 11.99 9.64 -12.08
CA SER A 61 11.13 8.69 -11.41
C SER A 61 11.84 7.95 -10.28
N ALA A 62 11.06 7.56 -9.28
CA ALA A 62 11.46 6.63 -8.23
C ALA A 62 10.27 5.78 -7.83
N PHE A 63 10.49 4.50 -7.55
CA PHE A 63 9.44 3.63 -7.03
C PHE A 63 9.97 2.67 -5.96
N MET A 64 9.05 2.24 -5.12
CA MET A 64 9.27 1.30 -4.05
C MET A 64 8.08 0.36 -3.98
N LEU A 65 8.34 -0.95 -4.13
CA LEU A 65 7.31 -1.96 -4.29
C LEU A 65 7.50 -3.13 -3.33
N GLY A 66 6.37 -3.74 -3.02
CA GLY A 66 6.25 -4.91 -2.17
C GLY A 66 6.20 -4.59 -0.67
N PRO A 67 5.60 -5.46 0.15
CA PRO A 67 5.41 -5.21 1.57
C PRO A 67 6.71 -4.93 2.34
N ASP A 68 7.81 -5.61 1.96
CA ASP A 68 9.14 -5.44 2.57
C ASP A 68 10.01 -4.42 1.82
N ARG A 69 9.46 -3.69 0.84
CA ARG A 69 10.16 -2.65 0.06
C ARG A 69 11.44 -3.15 -0.62
N GLN A 70 11.44 -4.40 -1.07
CA GLN A 70 12.64 -5.03 -1.65
C GLN A 70 12.95 -4.54 -3.06
N VAL A 71 11.94 -4.09 -3.80
CA VAL A 71 12.12 -3.56 -5.14
C VAL A 71 12.12 -2.04 -5.09
N GLN A 72 13.30 -1.44 -5.28
CA GLN A 72 13.50 0.00 -5.30
C GLN A 72 14.28 0.38 -6.54
N ARG A 73 13.81 1.39 -7.27
CA ARG A 73 14.47 1.91 -8.47
C ARG A 73 14.32 3.42 -8.53
N SER A 74 15.30 4.06 -9.17
CA SER A 74 15.24 5.49 -9.44
C SER A 74 15.89 5.80 -10.79
N ASN A 75 15.46 6.92 -11.42
CA ASN A 75 15.96 7.36 -12.71
C ASN A 75 16.00 8.89 -12.79
N ASP A 76 17.12 9.46 -13.18
CA ASP A 76 17.34 10.90 -13.31
C ASP A 76 16.82 11.48 -14.64
N ASP A 77 16.51 10.65 -15.64
CA ASP A 77 15.95 11.05 -16.95
C ASP A 77 16.64 12.27 -17.58
N GLY A 78 17.98 12.24 -17.64
CA GLY A 78 18.80 13.28 -18.24
C GLY A 78 19.15 14.48 -17.34
N GLU A 79 18.68 14.52 -16.09
CA GLU A 79 19.27 15.40 -15.07
C GLU A 79 20.68 14.91 -14.69
N PRO A 80 21.53 15.75 -14.09
CA PRO A 80 22.83 15.30 -13.61
C PRO A 80 22.70 14.11 -12.65
N SER A 81 23.59 13.13 -12.85
CA SER A 81 23.52 11.85 -12.11
C SER A 81 23.38 12.02 -10.61
N GLY A 82 22.38 11.34 -10.00
CA GLY A 82 22.09 11.35 -8.56
C GLY A 82 21.43 12.63 -8.05
N THR A 83 20.98 13.54 -8.92
CA THR A 83 20.38 14.80 -8.48
C THR A 83 18.86 14.82 -8.46
N ALA A 84 18.22 13.79 -9.02
CA ALA A 84 16.76 13.69 -9.10
C ALA A 84 16.23 12.36 -8.55
N GLY A 85 16.51 11.26 -9.21
CA GLY A 85 15.92 9.97 -8.87
C GLY A 85 16.28 9.48 -7.46
N VAL A 86 17.54 9.58 -7.07
CA VAL A 86 18.00 9.17 -5.72
C VAL A 86 17.34 10.03 -4.63
N PRO A 87 17.34 11.37 -4.68
CA PRO A 87 16.62 12.21 -3.71
C PRO A 87 15.12 11.92 -3.62
N MET A 88 14.46 11.60 -4.75
CA MET A 88 13.06 11.19 -4.79
C MET A 88 12.85 9.87 -4.04
N LEU A 89 13.69 8.86 -4.32
CA LEU A 89 13.61 7.56 -3.66
C LEU A 89 13.85 7.69 -2.15
N GLU A 90 14.82 8.51 -1.73
CA GLU A 90 15.06 8.77 -0.32
C GLU A 90 13.87 9.46 0.36
N ALA A 91 13.18 10.38 -0.32
CA ALA A 91 11.99 11.04 0.20
C ALA A 91 10.86 10.03 0.44
N LEU A 92 10.66 9.06 -0.48
CA LEU A 92 9.71 7.95 -0.29
C LEU A 92 10.13 7.05 0.88
N ALA A 93 11.41 6.64 0.92
CA ALA A 93 11.92 5.65 1.88
C ALA A 93 11.91 6.15 3.33
N LYS A 94 12.13 7.46 3.51
CA LYS A 94 12.19 8.10 4.84
C LYS A 94 10.86 8.69 5.29
N ARG A 95 9.81 8.61 4.45
CA ARG A 95 8.48 9.13 4.81
C ARG A 95 7.95 8.41 6.05
N GLU A 96 7.82 9.13 7.13
CA GLU A 96 7.07 8.68 8.29
C GLU A 96 5.56 8.74 7.97
N THR A 97 4.88 7.62 8.14
CA THR A 97 3.46 7.47 7.82
C THR A 97 2.61 7.61 9.09
N PRO A 98 1.28 7.68 8.98
CA PRO A 98 0.40 7.69 10.16
C PRO A 98 0.52 6.46 11.06
N SER A 99 1.20 5.40 10.61
CA SER A 99 1.56 4.24 11.45
C SER A 99 2.66 4.54 12.49
N GLY A 100 3.32 5.71 12.41
CA GLY A 100 4.50 6.06 13.21
C GLY A 100 5.79 5.37 12.73
N LYS A 101 5.80 4.84 11.51
CA LYS A 101 6.93 4.13 10.90
C LYS A 101 7.21 4.63 9.49
N ALA A 102 8.39 4.36 8.97
CA ALA A 102 8.73 4.56 7.57
C ALA A 102 8.38 3.28 6.78
N ASP A 103 7.09 3.00 6.62
CA ASP A 103 6.54 1.77 6.02
C ASP A 103 5.74 2.03 4.73
N LEU A 104 5.97 3.18 4.07
CA LEU A 104 5.38 3.50 2.77
C LEU A 104 5.91 2.53 1.69
N SER A 105 5.02 1.92 0.92
CA SER A 105 5.36 1.04 -0.21
C SER A 105 4.26 1.01 -1.27
N ASP A 106 4.47 0.25 -2.36
CA ASP A 106 3.60 0.16 -3.53
C ASP A 106 3.26 1.54 -4.10
N ILE A 107 4.31 2.33 -4.32
CA ILE A 107 4.22 3.72 -4.77
C ILE A 107 5.28 4.02 -5.84
N THR A 108 4.84 4.75 -6.86
CA THR A 108 5.70 5.37 -7.88
C THR A 108 5.56 6.87 -7.79
N ALA A 109 6.69 7.57 -7.66
CA ALA A 109 6.78 9.02 -7.81
C ALA A 109 7.38 9.35 -9.17
N VAL A 110 6.72 10.22 -9.94
CA VAL A 110 7.27 10.81 -11.17
C VAL A 110 7.26 12.32 -11.01
N VAL A 111 8.42 12.95 -11.16
CA VAL A 111 8.52 14.40 -11.16
C VAL A 111 8.80 14.90 -12.57
N VAL A 112 7.82 15.59 -13.13
CA VAL A 112 7.93 16.26 -14.43
C VAL A 112 8.48 17.67 -14.20
N ARG A 113 9.60 18.01 -14.88
CA ARG A 113 10.21 19.32 -14.74
C ARG A 113 10.14 20.13 -16.01
N TYR A 114 9.67 21.37 -15.87
CA TYR A 114 9.77 22.44 -16.87
C TYR A 114 10.83 23.46 -16.43
N PHE A 115 11.86 23.67 -17.25
CA PHE A 115 12.96 24.56 -16.94
C PHE A 115 12.55 26.03 -17.04
N GLY A 116 12.77 26.80 -15.99
CA GLY A 116 12.40 28.22 -15.88
C GLY A 116 13.50 29.21 -16.28
N GLY A 117 14.59 28.77 -16.94
CA GLY A 117 15.67 29.64 -17.37
C GLY A 117 16.73 29.94 -16.31
N VAL A 118 16.56 29.52 -15.06
CA VAL A 118 17.49 29.72 -13.94
C VAL A 118 18.09 28.40 -13.49
N LEU A 119 19.40 28.26 -13.53
CA LEU A 119 20.11 27.07 -13.09
C LEU A 119 20.02 26.93 -11.55
N LEU A 120 19.65 25.74 -11.08
CA LEU A 120 19.60 25.43 -9.65
C LEU A 120 20.94 24.96 -9.08
N GLY A 121 21.80 24.38 -9.92
CA GLY A 121 22.99 23.64 -9.53
C GLY A 121 22.63 22.26 -8.91
N ALA A 122 23.62 21.39 -8.78
CA ALA A 122 23.39 20.01 -8.29
C ALA A 122 22.68 19.96 -6.92
N GLY A 123 23.18 20.71 -5.94
CA GLY A 123 22.54 20.76 -4.60
C GLY A 123 21.15 21.41 -4.60
N GLY A 124 20.86 22.30 -5.56
CA GLY A 124 19.54 22.88 -5.76
C GLY A 124 18.56 21.87 -6.37
N LEU A 125 19.02 21.05 -7.33
CA LEU A 125 18.22 19.97 -7.91
C LEU A 125 17.87 18.92 -6.87
N VAL A 126 18.84 18.42 -6.11
CA VAL A 126 18.61 17.46 -5.02
C VAL A 126 17.48 17.93 -4.08
N ARG A 127 17.57 19.19 -3.63
CA ARG A 127 16.53 19.76 -2.74
C ARG A 127 15.19 19.89 -3.45
N ALA A 128 15.17 20.34 -4.71
CA ALA A 128 13.92 20.55 -5.44
C ALA A 128 13.16 19.23 -5.68
N TYR A 129 13.85 18.17 -6.11
CA TYR A 129 13.23 16.86 -6.34
C TYR A 129 12.76 16.20 -5.05
N SER A 130 13.58 16.23 -4.00
CA SER A 130 13.17 15.72 -2.67
C SER A 130 11.97 16.49 -2.12
N GLN A 131 11.99 17.84 -2.21
CA GLN A 131 10.89 18.68 -1.74
C GLN A 131 9.61 18.44 -2.54
N ALA A 132 9.68 18.29 -3.87
CA ALA A 132 8.52 18.04 -4.71
C ALA A 132 7.79 16.75 -4.28
N VAL A 133 8.55 15.67 -4.05
CA VAL A 133 7.97 14.40 -3.57
C VAL A 133 7.43 14.53 -2.15
N SER A 134 8.19 15.14 -1.23
CA SER A 134 7.76 15.27 0.17
C SER A 134 6.49 16.11 0.29
N THR A 135 6.40 17.24 -0.43
CA THR A 135 5.20 18.10 -0.41
C THR A 135 3.99 17.40 -1.03
N ALA A 136 4.20 16.62 -2.12
CA ALA A 136 3.12 15.80 -2.67
C ALA A 136 2.63 14.75 -1.67
N LEU A 137 3.53 14.09 -0.93
CA LEU A 137 3.18 13.13 0.13
C LEU A 137 2.42 13.79 1.31
N ASP A 138 2.68 15.06 1.61
CA ASP A 138 1.96 15.79 2.67
C ASP A 138 0.49 16.01 2.32
N GLY A 139 0.16 16.12 1.03
CA GLY A 139 -1.22 16.28 0.54
C GLY A 139 -1.90 14.97 0.14
N ALA A 140 -1.18 13.86 0.09
CA ALA A 140 -1.71 12.58 -0.37
C ALA A 140 -2.51 11.85 0.73
N GLU A 141 -3.64 11.27 0.35
CA GLU A 141 -4.40 10.39 1.23
C GLU A 141 -3.73 9.01 1.26
N LEU A 142 -3.47 8.51 2.48
CA LEU A 142 -2.80 7.25 2.71
C LEU A 142 -3.75 6.24 3.35
N VAL A 143 -3.56 4.97 3.02
CA VAL A 143 -4.27 3.83 3.62
C VAL A 143 -3.27 2.81 4.14
N ARG A 144 -3.67 2.08 5.18
CA ARG A 144 -2.95 0.90 5.65
C ARG A 144 -3.36 -0.30 4.81
N ARG A 145 -2.41 -1.00 4.24
CA ARG A 145 -2.62 -2.27 3.57
C ARG A 145 -2.25 -3.39 4.53
N GLN A 146 -3.23 -4.22 4.87
CA GLN A 146 -3.10 -5.29 5.87
C GLN A 146 -3.23 -6.65 5.20
N ARG A 147 -2.30 -7.57 5.51
CA ARG A 147 -2.40 -8.98 5.13
C ARG A 147 -3.40 -9.67 6.04
N MET A 148 -4.42 -10.28 5.43
CA MET A 148 -5.50 -10.96 6.11
C MET A 148 -5.47 -12.45 5.77
N ALA A 149 -5.49 -13.29 6.79
CA ALA A 149 -5.72 -14.72 6.64
C ALA A 149 -7.23 -14.97 6.54
N LEU A 150 -7.65 -15.68 5.51
CA LEU A 150 -9.05 -16.01 5.26
C LEU A 150 -9.38 -17.40 5.79
N PHE A 151 -10.58 -17.55 6.35
CA PHE A 151 -11.07 -18.83 6.84
C PHE A 151 -12.54 -19.03 6.46
N GLY A 152 -12.89 -20.30 6.17
CA GLY A 152 -14.27 -20.77 6.08
C GLY A 152 -14.65 -21.53 7.36
N ILE A 153 -15.79 -21.18 7.97
CA ILE A 153 -16.32 -21.83 9.15
C ILE A 153 -17.65 -22.47 8.79
N THR A 154 -17.70 -23.79 8.80
CA THR A 154 -18.96 -24.52 8.56
C THR A 154 -19.78 -24.58 9.83
N SER A 155 -21.07 -24.25 9.71
CA SER A 155 -22.05 -24.27 10.82
C SER A 155 -23.40 -24.81 10.33
N ASP A 156 -24.18 -25.35 11.21
CA ASP A 156 -25.58 -25.68 10.93
C ASP A 156 -26.36 -24.39 10.60
N HIS A 157 -27.35 -24.49 9.72
CA HIS A 157 -28.19 -23.36 9.33
C HIS A 157 -28.84 -22.64 10.52
N ALA A 158 -29.26 -23.39 11.52
CA ALA A 158 -29.91 -22.88 12.75
C ALA A 158 -28.94 -22.03 13.60
N ASP A 159 -27.65 -22.35 13.59
CA ASP A 159 -26.62 -21.68 14.40
C ASP A 159 -25.88 -20.55 13.65
N ALA A 160 -25.94 -20.55 12.32
CA ALA A 160 -25.12 -19.65 11.49
C ALA A 160 -25.31 -18.17 11.82
N GLY A 161 -26.57 -17.72 11.93
CA GLY A 161 -26.86 -16.29 12.22
C GLY A 161 -26.41 -15.87 13.62
N ARG A 162 -26.54 -16.73 14.63
CA ARG A 162 -26.05 -16.49 15.99
C ARG A 162 -24.53 -16.42 16.00
N LEU A 163 -23.86 -17.38 15.36
CA LEU A 163 -22.40 -17.41 15.26
C LEU A 163 -21.85 -16.19 14.54
N GLU A 164 -22.47 -15.77 13.42
CA GLU A 164 -22.07 -14.55 12.70
C GLU A 164 -22.14 -13.32 13.59
N ASN A 165 -23.25 -13.15 14.34
CA ASN A 165 -23.42 -12.03 15.26
C ASN A 165 -22.36 -12.03 16.38
N GLU A 166 -22.07 -13.19 16.98
CA GLU A 166 -21.06 -13.33 18.03
C GLU A 166 -19.64 -13.04 17.51
N LEU A 167 -19.31 -13.46 16.29
CA LEU A 167 -18.02 -13.16 15.66
C LEU A 167 -17.88 -11.67 15.39
N ARG A 168 -18.91 -11.02 14.79
CA ARG A 168 -18.90 -9.57 14.52
C ARG A 168 -18.81 -8.76 15.81
N SER A 169 -19.61 -9.09 16.81
CA SER A 169 -19.61 -8.41 18.12
C SER A 169 -18.27 -8.52 18.83
N GLY A 170 -17.53 -9.57 18.56
CA GLY A 170 -16.19 -9.76 19.10
C GLY A 170 -15.06 -9.24 18.21
N GLY A 171 -15.34 -8.38 17.22
CA GLY A 171 -14.34 -7.73 16.40
C GLY A 171 -13.81 -8.57 15.23
N THR A 172 -14.39 -9.75 14.95
CA THR A 172 -13.97 -10.55 13.79
C THR A 172 -14.59 -9.99 12.51
N THR A 173 -13.78 -9.77 11.48
CA THR A 173 -14.28 -9.35 10.16
C THR A 173 -14.97 -10.54 9.48
N VAL A 174 -16.30 -10.51 9.40
CA VAL A 174 -17.09 -11.49 8.65
C VAL A 174 -17.37 -10.94 7.25
N LEU A 175 -16.83 -11.62 6.24
CA LEU A 175 -16.96 -11.24 4.82
C LEU A 175 -18.32 -11.59 4.23
N GLY A 176 -18.99 -12.61 4.81
CA GLY A 176 -20.31 -13.06 4.40
C GLY A 176 -20.59 -14.49 4.86
N THR A 177 -21.85 -14.92 4.66
CA THR A 177 -22.30 -16.28 4.95
C THR A 177 -22.94 -16.86 3.70
N ASP A 178 -22.40 -17.98 3.23
CA ASP A 178 -22.90 -18.72 2.09
C ASP A 178 -23.76 -19.91 2.61
N TYR A 179 -25.02 -19.96 2.19
CA TYR A 179 -25.97 -21.01 2.61
C TYR A 179 -26.00 -22.13 1.58
N GLY A 180 -25.34 -23.25 1.89
CA GLY A 180 -25.36 -24.46 1.07
C GLY A 180 -26.57 -25.34 1.38
N PRO A 181 -26.74 -26.48 0.67
CA PRO A 181 -27.87 -27.38 0.87
C PRO A 181 -27.94 -28.04 2.27
N THR A 182 -26.79 -28.29 2.90
CA THR A 182 -26.70 -29.04 4.16
C THR A 182 -26.13 -28.21 5.30
N ALA A 183 -25.38 -27.15 5.03
CA ALA A 183 -24.73 -26.30 6.03
C ALA A 183 -24.51 -24.89 5.50
N ALA A 184 -24.30 -23.95 6.40
CA ALA A 184 -23.84 -22.61 6.10
C ALA A 184 -22.31 -22.54 6.26
N THR A 185 -21.64 -21.72 5.43
CA THR A 185 -20.22 -21.42 5.56
C THR A 185 -20.04 -19.92 5.78
N LEU A 186 -19.56 -19.55 6.96
CA LEU A 186 -19.18 -18.19 7.29
C LEU A 186 -17.74 -17.95 6.79
N ARG A 187 -17.55 -16.92 5.97
CA ARG A 187 -16.22 -16.49 5.53
C ARG A 187 -15.73 -15.38 6.44
N VAL A 188 -14.58 -15.56 7.05
CA VAL A 188 -13.97 -14.60 7.96
C VAL A 188 -12.56 -14.24 7.52
N ALA A 189 -12.14 -13.01 7.83
CA ALA A 189 -10.80 -12.52 7.62
C ALA A 189 -10.20 -12.07 8.97
N LEU A 190 -8.97 -12.51 9.22
CA LEU A 190 -8.21 -12.17 10.42
C LEU A 190 -6.92 -11.49 10.01
N PRO A 191 -6.42 -10.47 10.76
CA PRO A 191 -5.07 -10.00 10.55
C PRO A 191 -4.09 -11.17 10.61
N ASP A 192 -3.24 -11.31 9.59
CA ASP A 192 -2.28 -12.42 9.55
C ASP A 192 -1.16 -12.16 10.55
N GLY A 193 -1.08 -13.02 11.56
CA GLY A 193 -0.11 -12.91 12.65
C GLY A 193 -0.01 -14.19 13.46
N PRO A 194 1.17 -14.48 14.04
CA PRO A 194 1.44 -15.77 14.70
C PRO A 194 0.51 -16.06 15.88
N ASP A 195 0.05 -15.03 16.60
CA ASP A 195 -0.79 -15.19 17.80
C ASP A 195 -2.28 -15.04 17.50
N ILE A 196 -2.65 -14.41 16.38
CA ILE A 196 -4.05 -14.06 16.09
C ILE A 196 -4.85 -15.29 15.66
N VAL A 197 -4.30 -16.08 14.76
CA VAL A 197 -4.98 -17.29 14.24
C VAL A 197 -5.19 -18.35 15.32
N PRO A 198 -4.18 -18.68 16.18
CA PRO A 198 -4.39 -19.58 17.31
C PRO A 198 -5.44 -19.07 18.30
N ALA A 199 -5.38 -17.82 18.72
CA ALA A 199 -6.35 -17.22 19.64
C ALA A 199 -7.78 -17.24 19.06
N PHE A 200 -7.92 -17.01 17.77
CA PHE A 200 -9.22 -17.14 17.10
C PHE A 200 -9.74 -18.58 17.11
N ALA A 201 -8.88 -19.56 16.87
CA ALA A 201 -9.29 -20.98 16.90
C ALA A 201 -9.80 -21.40 18.29
N GLU A 202 -9.13 -20.99 19.36
CA GLU A 202 -9.57 -21.24 20.75
C GLU A 202 -10.92 -20.57 21.05
N ARG A 203 -11.08 -19.31 20.62
CA ARG A 203 -12.33 -18.57 20.77
C ARG A 203 -13.48 -19.25 19.99
N LEU A 204 -13.24 -19.66 18.75
CA LEU A 204 -14.23 -20.34 17.91
C LEU A 204 -14.67 -21.66 18.59
N ALA A 205 -13.72 -22.43 19.09
CA ALA A 205 -14.02 -23.66 19.83
C ALA A 205 -14.93 -23.42 21.07
N THR A 206 -14.66 -22.34 21.80
CA THR A 206 -15.49 -21.92 22.93
C THR A 206 -16.91 -21.54 22.50
N LEU A 207 -17.05 -20.70 21.46
CA LEU A 207 -18.34 -20.22 20.94
C LEU A 207 -19.21 -21.35 20.38
N THR A 208 -18.58 -22.39 19.84
CA THR A 208 -19.29 -23.51 19.18
C THR A 208 -19.28 -24.80 19.98
N ALA A 209 -18.73 -24.78 21.21
CA ALA A 209 -18.50 -26.00 22.03
C ALA A 209 -17.72 -27.08 21.23
N GLY A 210 -16.74 -26.65 20.43
CA GLY A 210 -15.90 -27.53 19.61
C GLY A 210 -16.57 -28.08 18.33
N ARG A 211 -17.79 -27.65 18.00
CA ARG A 211 -18.54 -28.17 16.84
C ARG A 211 -18.09 -27.60 15.50
N ALA A 212 -17.47 -26.44 15.51
CA ALA A 212 -16.96 -25.80 14.28
C ALA A 212 -15.46 -25.60 14.35
N THR A 213 -14.82 -25.72 13.19
CA THR A 213 -13.40 -25.43 12.97
C THR A 213 -13.26 -24.44 11.81
N ALA A 214 -12.24 -23.59 11.89
CA ALA A 214 -11.89 -22.69 10.81
C ALA A 214 -10.96 -23.40 9.81
N LEU A 215 -11.39 -23.51 8.58
CA LEU A 215 -10.60 -24.08 7.48
C LEU A 215 -9.91 -22.94 6.72
N PRO A 216 -8.58 -23.01 6.48
CA PRO A 216 -7.86 -21.99 5.75
C PRO A 216 -8.44 -21.75 4.35
N GLY A 217 -8.65 -20.48 3.98
CA GLY A 217 -9.19 -20.02 2.70
C GLY A 217 -8.21 -19.19 1.87
N GLY A 218 -6.94 -19.09 2.33
CA GLY A 218 -5.90 -18.31 1.66
C GLY A 218 -5.53 -17.03 2.41
N VAL A 219 -4.85 -16.14 1.72
CA VAL A 219 -4.39 -14.85 2.24
C VAL A 219 -4.72 -13.75 1.23
N GLU A 220 -5.22 -12.62 1.70
CA GLU A 220 -5.47 -11.43 0.89
C GLU A 220 -4.90 -10.17 1.54
N TRP A 221 -4.52 -9.21 0.70
CA TRP A 221 -4.15 -7.87 1.15
C TRP A 221 -5.35 -6.94 0.98
N VAL A 222 -5.77 -6.31 2.08
CA VAL A 222 -6.92 -5.39 2.09
C VAL A 222 -6.51 -3.99 2.56
N ASP A 223 -7.18 -2.98 2.00
CA ASP A 223 -6.97 -1.59 2.38
C ASP A 223 -7.86 -1.26 3.58
N MET A 224 -7.27 -0.64 4.59
CA MET A 224 -7.92 -0.23 5.81
C MET A 224 -7.67 1.25 6.07
N ALA A 225 -8.72 2.01 6.38
CA ALA A 225 -8.57 3.40 6.79
C ALA A 225 -7.82 3.49 8.12
N PHE A 226 -7.03 4.56 8.30
CA PHE A 226 -6.41 4.83 9.60
C PHE A 226 -7.50 5.17 10.64
N GLY A 227 -7.37 4.60 11.83
CA GLY A 227 -8.31 4.82 12.94
C GLY A 227 -9.51 3.88 12.99
N VAL A 228 -9.67 2.99 12.03
CA VAL A 228 -10.62 1.87 12.11
C VAL A 228 -9.84 0.65 12.62
N ALA A 229 -10.12 0.24 13.85
CA ALA A 229 -9.62 -1.05 14.34
C ALA A 229 -10.22 -2.17 13.49
N PRO A 230 -9.47 -3.23 13.18
CA PRO A 230 -9.97 -4.38 12.44
C PRO A 230 -11.10 -5.12 13.19
#